data_f8e11cf36d5e32666bc50f180e468712
#
_entry.id   f8e11cf36d5e32666bc50f180e468712
#
_cell.length_a   1.000
_cell.length_b   1.000
_cell.length_c   1.000
_cell.angle_alpha   90.00
_cell.angle_beta   90.00
_cell.angle_gamma   90.00
#
_symmetry.space_group_name_H-M   'P 1'
#
loop_
_entity.id
_entity.type
_entity.pdbx_description
1 polymer ?
#
loop_
_entity_poly.entity_id
_entity_poly.type
_entity_poly.pdbx_seq_one_letter_code
_entity_poly.pdbx_strand_id
1 'polypeptide(L)'
;MGFGRGFKKSWVSLSLGLSLLGCGDEDPKPPEDYQHPLAEGETICGRSDFNQMFPFSIRSASLPVLVHYYKESERETAEQVLQFVEKGWDYHVNQLGMRQPLTDAGECGPDEAFDVFVWKGHRSCLVNVLSGDDTTAWDDRRGFMVVDPWGPYGGPELEETVVHEMAHASQAADDWYESPITFEMSAVFTDQVYANRYIKIYFDDFQAHPDWALDYYDDYDTWYMYGSSMYLLYLKDRFFGGDARFLSRIWLASRNPPGAGQDPTLNEPDFTDALDGMLAEFQSSYLATVPEFSRWRWYTGDHVDERHFRHFKDGLDNLKQAKLAIAARQEAKPGTVISIQENAPMMLGTSYIELTGGAPGLSVALLAPADARRRFVVQAVPGLTPDSDGETLDLSAGAKPLRFPADQRRTLIVTVLPTGPYDPDLRDSERYPFSLVLSDTP
;
A
#
# COMPACT_ATOMS: atom_id res chain seq x y z
N MET A 1 -31.61 -38.78 8.32
CA MET A 1 -30.29 -38.94 8.86
C MET A 1 -29.37 -38.15 7.97
N GLY A 2 -28.96 -36.94 8.18
CA GLY A 2 -28.48 -36.25 9.34
C GLY A 2 -27.03 -35.86 9.01
N PHE A 3 -26.69 -34.69 9.15
CA PHE A 3 -25.48 -33.96 9.50
C PHE A 3 -25.26 -32.71 8.66
N GLY A 4 -26.04 -31.68 9.03
CA GLY A 4 -25.65 -30.30 8.76
C GLY A 4 -24.47 -29.94 9.70
N ARG A 5 -23.30 -29.64 9.13
CA ARG A 5 -22.26 -28.94 9.88
C ARG A 5 -22.48 -27.44 9.70
N GLY A 6 -23.09 -26.83 10.71
CA GLY A 6 -23.15 -25.39 10.85
C GLY A 6 -21.73 -24.88 11.13
N PHE A 7 -21.20 -24.07 10.23
CA PHE A 7 -20.06 -23.18 10.51
C PHE A 7 -20.57 -22.11 11.51
N LYS A 8 -20.22 -22.25 12.78
CA LYS A 8 -20.28 -21.14 13.73
C LYS A 8 -19.21 -20.15 13.29
N LYS A 9 -19.65 -19.04 12.71
CA LYS A 9 -18.82 -17.83 12.63
C LYS A 9 -18.55 -17.41 14.07
N SER A 10 -17.37 -17.72 14.55
CA SER A 10 -16.82 -17.20 15.79
C SER A 10 -16.40 -15.76 15.47
N TRP A 11 -17.23 -14.81 15.85
CA TRP A 11 -16.84 -13.43 15.95
C TRP A 11 -15.87 -13.34 17.12
N VAL A 12 -14.59 -13.43 16.84
CA VAL A 12 -13.57 -13.01 17.76
C VAL A 12 -13.66 -11.49 17.78
N SER A 13 -14.13 -10.94 18.88
CA SER A 13 -13.90 -9.52 19.20
C SER A 13 -12.38 -9.36 19.26
N LEU A 14 -11.77 -8.91 18.15
CA LEU A 14 -10.43 -8.38 18.17
C LEU A 14 -10.50 -7.08 18.95
N SER A 15 -10.19 -7.14 20.25
CA SER A 15 -9.55 -6.03 20.91
C SER A 15 -8.21 -5.89 20.21
N LEU A 16 -8.19 -5.06 19.15
CA LEU A 16 -7.00 -4.71 18.40
C LEU A 16 -6.06 -3.91 19.30
N GLY A 17 -5.21 -4.63 20.06
CA GLY A 17 -3.87 -4.14 20.26
C GLY A 17 -3.18 -4.33 18.92
N LEU A 18 -3.40 -3.43 17.97
CA LEU A 18 -2.59 -3.37 16.76
C LEU A 18 -1.21 -2.93 17.17
N SER A 19 -0.34 -3.88 17.47
CA SER A 19 1.08 -3.74 17.20
C SER A 19 1.17 -3.72 15.68
N LEU A 20 1.30 -2.55 15.07
CA LEU A 20 1.61 -2.44 13.66
C LEU A 20 2.97 -3.09 13.44
N LEU A 21 2.94 -4.22 12.79
CA LEU A 21 4.05 -5.13 12.65
C LEU A 21 4.93 -4.72 11.48
N GLY A 22 6.09 -4.20 11.78
CA GLY A 22 7.20 -4.29 10.83
C GLY A 22 7.71 -5.73 10.77
N CYS A 23 7.70 -6.30 9.61
CA CYS A 23 8.58 -7.31 9.03
C CYS A 23 9.04 -8.54 9.81
N GLY A 24 8.63 -9.73 9.31
CA GLY A 24 9.37 -11.00 9.15
C GLY A 24 10.04 -11.67 10.35
N ASP A 25 9.85 -12.95 10.45
CA ASP A 25 10.44 -14.02 11.25
C ASP A 25 11.55 -13.74 12.29
N GLU A 26 11.26 -14.20 13.53
CA GLU A 26 12.07 -14.28 14.73
C GLU A 26 12.55 -12.94 15.32
N ASP A 27 11.91 -12.54 16.43
CA ASP A 27 12.36 -11.40 17.24
C ASP A 27 13.83 -11.60 17.65
N PRO A 28 14.75 -10.66 17.30
CA PRO A 28 16.07 -10.68 17.87
C PRO A 28 15.93 -10.57 19.38
N LYS A 29 16.52 -11.53 20.13
CA LYS A 29 16.54 -11.45 21.58
C LYS A 29 17.17 -10.10 21.97
N PRO A 30 16.53 -9.34 22.89
CA PRO A 30 17.12 -8.11 23.36
C PRO A 30 18.52 -8.39 23.91
N PRO A 31 19.48 -7.45 23.73
CA PRO A 31 20.83 -7.62 24.27
C PRO A 31 20.78 -7.93 25.75
N GLU A 32 21.71 -8.76 26.24
CA GLU A 32 21.79 -9.20 27.65
C GLU A 32 21.87 -8.04 28.65
N ASP A 33 22.24 -6.85 28.20
CA ASP A 33 22.32 -5.64 29.01
C ASP A 33 21.02 -4.81 29.06
N TYR A 34 19.97 -5.18 28.29
CA TYR A 34 18.63 -4.62 28.43
C TYR A 34 17.86 -5.42 29.50
N GLN A 35 17.77 -4.86 30.70
CA GLN A 35 17.23 -5.56 31.87
C GLN A 35 15.71 -5.67 31.92
N HIS A 36 14.98 -5.06 30.98
CA HIS A 36 13.52 -4.93 31.01
C HIS A 36 12.87 -5.24 29.65
N PRO A 37 12.95 -6.51 29.16
CA PRO A 37 12.21 -6.86 27.95
C PRO A 37 10.72 -6.69 28.19
N LEU A 38 9.99 -6.21 27.14
CA LEU A 38 8.55 -6.23 27.19
C LEU A 38 8.05 -7.66 27.16
N ALA A 39 7.06 -7.97 28.01
CA ALA A 39 6.29 -9.20 27.87
C ALA A 39 5.33 -9.07 26.68
N GLU A 40 4.90 -10.21 26.14
CA GLU A 40 3.91 -10.23 25.06
C GLU A 40 2.65 -9.44 25.46
N GLY A 41 2.26 -8.46 24.64
CA GLY A 41 1.12 -7.58 24.93
C GLY A 41 1.37 -6.46 25.93
N GLU A 42 2.60 -6.31 26.45
CA GLU A 42 2.98 -5.22 27.35
C GLU A 42 3.43 -3.99 26.55
N THR A 43 2.98 -2.80 26.92
CA THR A 43 3.40 -1.53 26.32
C THR A 43 4.42 -0.79 27.19
N ILE A 44 5.25 0.06 26.59
CA ILE A 44 6.20 0.93 27.31
C ILE A 44 5.43 1.87 28.25
N CYS A 45 4.31 2.39 27.77
CA CYS A 45 3.50 3.38 28.48
C CYS A 45 2.84 2.77 29.70
N GLY A 46 2.85 3.47 30.82
CA GLY A 46 2.26 3.02 32.07
C GLY A 46 3.11 2.06 32.91
N ARG A 47 4.30 1.72 32.49
CA ARG A 47 5.21 0.90 33.30
C ARG A 47 5.74 1.66 34.50
N SER A 48 5.73 1.00 35.65
CA SER A 48 6.26 1.58 36.90
C SER A 48 7.78 1.76 36.90
N ASP A 49 8.50 1.07 36.00
CA ASP A 49 9.96 1.14 35.85
C ASP A 49 10.41 1.99 34.65
N PHE A 50 9.51 2.74 34.03
CA PHE A 50 9.75 3.58 32.86
C PHE A 50 11.02 4.44 33.00
N ASN A 51 11.18 5.17 34.09
CA ASN A 51 12.36 6.01 34.36
C ASN A 51 13.67 5.23 34.54
N GLN A 52 13.58 3.91 34.78
CA GLN A 52 14.77 3.04 34.85
C GLN A 52 15.13 2.53 33.47
N MET A 53 14.13 2.29 32.61
CA MET A 53 14.35 1.89 31.22
C MET A 53 14.89 3.04 30.37
N PHE A 54 14.40 4.25 30.60
CA PHE A 54 14.76 5.45 29.83
C PHE A 54 15.13 6.62 30.75
N PRO A 55 16.32 6.52 31.43
CA PRO A 55 16.73 7.54 32.39
C PRO A 55 17.19 8.85 31.75
N PHE A 56 17.37 8.86 30.43
CA PHE A 56 17.81 10.03 29.68
C PHE A 56 16.80 10.41 28.60
N SER A 57 16.71 11.71 28.34
CA SER A 57 15.89 12.22 27.24
C SER A 57 16.48 13.48 26.61
N ILE A 58 16.09 13.75 25.36
CA ILE A 58 16.43 14.95 24.61
C ILE A 58 15.15 15.52 24.02
N ARG A 59 14.90 16.80 24.26
CA ARG A 59 13.73 17.52 23.76
C ARG A 59 14.07 18.31 22.49
N SER A 60 13.18 18.28 21.53
CA SER A 60 13.22 19.23 20.40
C SER A 60 13.09 20.66 20.91
N ALA A 61 13.86 21.57 20.30
CA ALA A 61 13.76 23.00 20.60
C ALA A 61 12.55 23.68 19.95
N SER A 62 11.95 23.06 18.94
CA SER A 62 10.92 23.66 18.09
C SER A 62 9.61 22.87 18.00
N LEU A 63 9.65 21.58 18.32
CA LEU A 63 8.51 20.66 18.20
C LEU A 63 8.15 20.04 19.57
N PRO A 64 6.90 19.62 19.75
CA PRO A 64 6.49 18.92 20.96
C PRO A 64 6.96 17.44 20.94
N VAL A 65 8.27 17.21 20.80
CA VAL A 65 8.89 15.89 20.66
C VAL A 65 9.91 15.69 21.77
N LEU A 66 9.90 14.48 22.37
CA LEU A 66 10.85 14.04 23.38
C LEU A 66 11.41 12.67 22.99
N VAL A 67 12.73 12.60 22.82
CA VAL A 67 13.42 11.34 22.50
C VAL A 67 14.04 10.77 23.77
N HIS A 68 13.67 9.54 24.10
CA HIS A 68 14.13 8.80 25.27
C HIS A 68 15.17 7.76 24.89
N TYR A 69 16.17 7.56 25.75
CA TYR A 69 17.23 6.57 25.53
C TYR A 69 17.76 5.99 26.85
N TYR A 70 18.38 4.81 26.78
CA TYR A 70 18.74 4.04 27.97
C TYR A 70 20.11 4.41 28.56
N LYS A 71 21.14 4.67 27.74
CA LYS A 71 22.52 4.92 28.20
C LYS A 71 23.05 6.24 27.68
N GLU A 72 23.84 6.95 28.50
CA GLU A 72 24.50 8.19 28.07
C GLU A 72 25.40 8.00 26.84
N SER A 73 25.94 6.77 26.64
CA SER A 73 26.69 6.44 25.42
C SER A 73 25.85 6.38 24.14
N GLU A 74 24.53 6.41 24.24
CA GLU A 74 23.58 6.42 23.12
C GLU A 74 23.09 7.84 22.78
N ARG A 75 23.57 8.87 23.51
CA ARG A 75 23.16 10.26 23.32
C ARG A 75 23.30 10.72 21.87
N GLU A 76 24.43 10.49 21.22
CA GLU A 76 24.67 10.90 19.84
C GLU A 76 23.65 10.26 18.87
N THR A 77 23.34 8.99 19.09
CA THR A 77 22.30 8.27 18.30
C THR A 77 20.93 8.86 18.56
N ALA A 78 20.57 9.16 19.81
CA ALA A 78 19.30 9.78 20.15
C ALA A 78 19.17 11.21 19.55
N GLU A 79 20.27 11.99 19.53
CA GLU A 79 20.32 13.30 18.86
C GLU A 79 20.11 13.16 17.33
N GLN A 80 20.68 12.11 16.73
CA GLN A 80 20.46 11.80 15.31
C GLN A 80 19.01 11.41 15.04
N VAL A 81 18.41 10.54 15.86
CA VAL A 81 16.99 10.16 15.76
C VAL A 81 16.09 11.39 15.88
N LEU A 82 16.35 12.28 16.85
CA LEU A 82 15.62 13.53 16.98
C LEU A 82 15.67 14.36 15.69
N GLN A 83 16.85 14.51 15.08
CA GLN A 83 16.98 15.23 13.81
C GLN A 83 16.14 14.59 12.69
N PHE A 84 16.08 13.26 12.63
CA PHE A 84 15.27 12.56 11.63
C PHE A 84 13.76 12.72 11.88
N VAL A 85 13.34 12.69 13.15
CA VAL A 85 11.95 13.01 13.54
C VAL A 85 11.58 14.45 13.16
N GLU A 86 12.45 15.43 13.43
CA GLU A 86 12.24 16.82 13.04
C GLU A 86 12.13 16.99 11.52
N LYS A 87 12.94 16.29 10.74
CA LYS A 87 12.85 16.25 9.27
C LYS A 87 11.56 15.60 8.78
N GLY A 88 11.18 14.44 9.35
CA GLY A 88 9.94 13.77 9.04
C GLY A 88 8.72 14.64 9.35
N TRP A 89 8.74 15.31 10.49
CA TRP A 89 7.70 16.27 10.86
C TRP A 89 7.58 17.42 9.87
N ASP A 90 8.71 18.05 9.53
CA ASP A 90 8.72 19.13 8.53
C ASP A 90 8.20 18.65 7.17
N TYR A 91 8.64 17.46 6.76
CA TYR A 91 8.22 16.88 5.49
C TYR A 91 6.72 16.59 5.43
N HIS A 92 6.18 15.84 6.40
CA HIS A 92 4.76 15.47 6.38
C HIS A 92 3.84 16.68 6.65
N VAL A 93 4.16 17.49 7.65
CA VAL A 93 3.26 18.57 8.07
C VAL A 93 3.41 19.81 7.19
N ASN A 94 4.66 20.30 6.99
CA ASN A 94 4.86 21.57 6.31
C ASN A 94 4.95 21.42 4.78
N GLN A 95 5.53 20.33 4.28
CA GLN A 95 5.72 20.15 2.84
C GLN A 95 4.54 19.42 2.19
N LEU A 96 4.07 18.30 2.78
CA LEU A 96 2.92 17.56 2.26
C LEU A 96 1.57 18.09 2.73
N GLY A 97 1.52 18.81 3.86
CA GLY A 97 0.29 19.36 4.42
C GLY A 97 -0.56 18.33 5.17
N MET A 98 0.03 17.24 5.62
CA MET A 98 -0.64 16.26 6.49
C MET A 98 -0.86 16.86 7.88
N ARG A 99 -1.78 16.29 8.63
CA ARG A 99 -1.98 16.70 10.02
C ARG A 99 -0.72 16.39 10.85
N GLN A 100 -0.40 17.29 11.75
CA GLN A 100 0.68 17.01 12.70
C GLN A 100 0.32 15.82 13.58
N PRO A 101 1.29 14.95 13.92
CA PRO A 101 1.10 13.91 14.91
C PRO A 101 0.51 14.47 16.21
N LEU A 102 -0.42 13.73 16.79
CA LEU A 102 -0.96 14.11 18.10
C LEU A 102 0.07 13.79 19.18
N THR A 103 0.21 14.69 20.14
CA THR A 103 0.97 14.41 21.35
C THR A 103 0.23 13.40 22.20
N ASP A 104 0.92 12.72 23.11
CA ASP A 104 0.38 11.63 23.89
C ASP A 104 -0.57 12.07 25.03
N ALA A 105 -0.72 13.36 25.27
CA ALA A 105 -1.50 13.96 26.35
C ALA A 105 -1.12 13.45 27.76
N GLY A 106 0.13 12.99 27.94
CA GLY A 106 0.63 12.45 29.19
C GLY A 106 0.26 10.98 29.44
N GLU A 107 -0.22 10.28 28.42
CA GLU A 107 -0.50 8.84 28.54
C GLU A 107 0.78 7.99 28.47
N CYS A 108 1.85 8.55 27.89
CA CYS A 108 3.15 7.90 27.77
C CYS A 108 4.26 8.89 28.14
N GLY A 109 5.31 8.44 28.80
CA GLY A 109 6.41 9.32 29.16
C GLY A 109 6.13 10.29 30.33
N PRO A 110 7.01 11.30 30.50
CA PRO A 110 6.95 12.18 31.67
C PRO A 110 6.07 13.43 31.46
N ASP A 111 5.64 13.73 30.26
CA ASP A 111 4.86 14.93 29.91
C ASP A 111 3.96 14.68 28.67
N GLU A 112 3.39 15.74 28.10
CA GLU A 112 2.45 15.68 26.97
C GLU A 112 3.14 15.69 25.58
N ALA A 113 4.42 15.35 25.46
CA ALA A 113 5.12 15.36 24.17
C ALA A 113 4.69 14.18 23.29
N PHE A 114 5.08 14.24 22.02
CA PHE A 114 5.15 13.04 21.18
C PHE A 114 6.46 12.31 21.52
N ASP A 115 6.34 11.16 22.16
CA ASP A 115 7.47 10.41 22.67
C ASP A 115 8.08 9.49 21.61
N VAL A 116 9.41 9.45 21.58
CA VAL A 116 10.20 8.57 20.72
C VAL A 116 11.19 7.79 21.57
N PHE A 117 11.12 6.47 21.55
CA PHE A 117 11.98 5.60 22.35
C PHE A 117 13.06 4.96 21.48
N VAL A 118 14.32 5.34 21.74
CA VAL A 118 15.46 4.67 21.13
C VAL A 118 15.73 3.39 21.90
N TRP A 119 15.39 2.25 21.30
CA TRP A 119 15.40 0.97 21.99
C TRP A 119 16.06 -0.14 21.17
N LYS A 120 17.25 -0.51 21.56
CA LYS A 120 18.04 -1.55 20.89
C LYS A 120 17.43 -2.93 21.07
N GLY A 121 17.32 -3.69 19.98
CA GLY A 121 16.79 -5.06 19.98
C GLY A 121 15.27 -5.13 19.98
N HIS A 122 14.58 -4.00 19.97
CA HIS A 122 13.19 -3.92 19.54
C HIS A 122 13.19 -3.85 18.00
N ARG A 123 12.28 -4.54 17.34
CA ARG A 123 12.15 -4.41 15.88
C ARG A 123 11.91 -2.95 15.55
N SER A 124 12.68 -2.46 14.56
CA SER A 124 12.68 -1.05 14.26
C SER A 124 11.34 -0.56 13.83
N CYS A 125 11.06 0.52 14.38
CA CYS A 125 10.08 1.52 14.05
C CYS A 125 8.65 1.02 14.05
N LEU A 126 7.96 1.44 15.08
CA LEU A 126 6.54 1.29 15.22
C LEU A 126 5.99 2.58 15.79
N VAL A 127 4.97 3.12 15.17
CA VAL A 127 4.05 4.01 15.86
C VAL A 127 3.04 3.17 16.60
N ASN A 128 3.06 3.27 17.93
CA ASN A 128 2.06 2.67 18.79
C ASN A 128 0.99 3.71 19.09
N VAL A 129 -0.27 3.33 19.00
CA VAL A 129 -1.37 4.25 19.25
C VAL A 129 -1.89 4.14 20.68
N LEU A 130 -2.37 5.27 21.17
CA LEU A 130 -2.98 5.51 22.46
C LEU A 130 -4.46 5.84 22.31
N SER A 131 -5.02 6.60 23.23
CA SER A 131 -6.40 7.09 23.14
C SER A 131 -6.56 8.09 21.98
N GLY A 132 -7.80 8.29 21.53
CA GLY A 132 -8.16 9.39 20.62
C GLY A 132 -8.15 10.76 21.32
N ASP A 133 -8.29 11.81 20.53
CA ASP A 133 -8.55 13.14 21.04
C ASP A 133 -10.07 13.35 21.15
N ASP A 134 -10.61 13.28 22.36
CA ASP A 134 -12.06 13.44 22.61
C ASP A 134 -12.60 14.83 22.18
N THR A 135 -11.74 15.76 21.80
CA THR A 135 -12.14 17.10 21.33
C THR A 135 -12.35 17.16 19.82
N THR A 136 -11.89 16.14 19.07
CA THR A 136 -12.12 16.05 17.63
C THR A 136 -13.45 15.36 17.31
N ALA A 137 -13.94 15.61 16.09
CA ALA A 137 -15.17 15.03 15.60
C ALA A 137 -14.92 13.78 14.71
N TRP A 138 -13.71 13.32 14.64
CA TRP A 138 -13.29 12.15 13.85
C TRP A 138 -12.43 11.20 14.66
N ASP A 139 -12.22 10.00 14.13
CA ASP A 139 -11.58 8.88 14.83
C ASP A 139 -10.06 8.92 14.72
N ASP A 140 -9.45 9.87 15.39
CA ASP A 140 -7.99 10.00 15.48
C ASP A 140 -7.40 9.22 16.66
N ARG A 141 -6.08 9.06 16.65
CA ARG A 141 -5.31 8.47 17.74
C ARG A 141 -4.03 9.25 18.02
N ARG A 142 -3.74 9.39 19.30
CA ARG A 142 -2.43 9.76 19.82
C ARG A 142 -1.49 8.60 19.65
N GLY A 143 -0.19 8.88 19.62
CA GLY A 143 0.80 7.82 19.46
C GLY A 143 2.16 8.18 20.02
N PHE A 144 3.03 7.18 20.04
CA PHE A 144 4.44 7.31 20.32
C PHE A 144 5.22 6.40 19.38
N MET A 145 6.50 6.66 19.18
CA MET A 145 7.35 5.91 18.27
C MET A 145 8.42 5.11 19.03
N VAL A 146 8.71 3.90 18.57
CA VAL A 146 9.89 3.12 19.01
C VAL A 146 10.85 3.00 17.84
N VAL A 147 12.13 3.25 18.05
CA VAL A 147 13.17 3.21 17.00
C VAL A 147 14.33 2.33 17.47
N ASP A 148 14.75 1.34 16.66
CA ASP A 148 15.98 0.58 16.84
C ASP A 148 17.05 0.99 15.81
N PRO A 149 17.93 1.96 16.10
CA PRO A 149 18.95 2.40 15.15
C PRO A 149 20.01 1.36 14.83
N TRP A 150 20.06 0.26 15.57
CA TRP A 150 21.02 -0.83 15.39
C TRP A 150 20.41 -2.08 14.78
N GLY A 151 19.10 -2.06 14.55
CA GLY A 151 18.34 -3.13 13.93
C GLY A 151 18.55 -3.21 12.42
N PRO A 152 17.85 -4.12 11.75
CA PRO A 152 17.98 -4.36 10.31
C PRO A 152 17.60 -3.14 9.45
N TYR A 153 16.80 -2.23 9.97
CA TYR A 153 16.36 -0.98 9.31
C TYR A 153 17.06 0.26 9.88
N GLY A 154 18.12 0.05 10.65
CA GLY A 154 19.00 1.09 11.15
C GLY A 154 20.09 1.48 10.14
N GLY A 155 21.13 2.14 10.62
CA GLY A 155 22.26 2.51 9.77
C GLY A 155 21.91 3.53 8.67
N PRO A 156 22.27 3.29 7.40
CA PRO A 156 22.05 4.27 6.31
C PRO A 156 20.56 4.53 6.00
N GLU A 157 19.68 3.60 6.33
CA GLU A 157 18.24 3.66 6.03
C GLU A 157 17.43 4.23 7.18
N LEU A 158 18.06 4.48 8.33
CA LEU A 158 17.38 4.94 9.55
C LEU A 158 16.58 6.22 9.33
N GLU A 159 17.09 7.17 8.55
CA GLU A 159 16.37 8.42 8.26
C GLU A 159 15.07 8.14 7.53
N GLU A 160 15.10 7.33 6.47
CA GLU A 160 13.91 6.96 5.70
C GLU A 160 12.91 6.19 6.57
N THR A 161 13.40 5.26 7.39
CA THR A 161 12.56 4.50 8.32
C THR A 161 11.85 5.41 9.33
N VAL A 162 12.55 6.38 9.92
CA VAL A 162 11.94 7.35 10.85
C VAL A 162 10.93 8.23 10.12
N VAL A 163 11.19 8.63 8.87
CA VAL A 163 10.24 9.40 8.05
C VAL A 163 8.99 8.56 7.76
N HIS A 164 9.14 7.27 7.46
CA HIS A 164 8.02 6.33 7.28
C HIS A 164 7.12 6.29 8.52
N GLU A 165 7.69 6.05 9.69
CA GLU A 165 6.91 5.99 10.92
C GLU A 165 6.23 7.33 11.28
N MET A 166 6.87 8.44 10.94
CA MET A 166 6.24 9.74 11.09
C MET A 166 5.02 9.92 10.16
N ALA A 167 4.98 9.24 9.00
CA ALA A 167 3.76 9.19 8.20
C ALA A 167 2.63 8.52 8.97
N HIS A 168 2.87 7.36 9.60
CA HIS A 168 1.86 6.66 10.41
C HIS A 168 1.34 7.53 11.56
N ALA A 169 2.20 8.27 12.23
CA ALA A 169 1.77 9.20 13.27
C ALA A 169 0.85 10.31 12.74
N SER A 170 1.11 10.82 11.53
CA SER A 170 0.27 11.81 10.86
C SER A 170 -1.05 11.21 10.35
N GLN A 171 -1.03 10.01 9.84
CA GLN A 171 -2.21 9.25 9.41
C GLN A 171 -3.14 8.97 10.59
N ALA A 172 -2.59 8.44 11.69
CA ALA A 172 -3.36 8.18 12.91
C ALA A 172 -4.01 9.45 13.49
N ALA A 173 -3.42 10.61 13.26
CA ALA A 173 -4.00 11.89 13.65
C ALA A 173 -5.19 12.32 12.76
N ASP A 174 -5.26 11.81 11.53
CA ASP A 174 -6.38 12.07 10.62
C ASP A 174 -7.47 11.00 10.73
N ASP A 175 -7.09 9.73 10.59
CA ASP A 175 -8.02 8.59 10.68
C ASP A 175 -7.26 7.33 11.06
N TRP A 176 -7.67 6.69 12.17
CA TRP A 176 -6.98 5.49 12.65
C TRP A 176 -7.57 4.19 12.08
N TYR A 177 -8.82 4.18 11.66
CA TYR A 177 -9.50 2.95 11.29
C TYR A 177 -9.45 2.62 9.80
N GLU A 178 -8.65 3.31 9.04
CA GLU A 178 -8.32 2.94 7.67
C GLU A 178 -7.69 1.54 7.58
N SER A 179 -7.80 0.92 6.41
CA SER A 179 -7.23 -0.41 6.22
C SER A 179 -5.70 -0.41 6.31
N PRO A 180 -5.06 -1.49 6.83
CA PRO A 180 -3.60 -1.56 6.94
C PRO A 180 -2.87 -1.33 5.63
N ILE A 181 -3.42 -1.79 4.49
CA ILE A 181 -2.80 -1.53 3.19
C ILE A 181 -2.79 -0.03 2.85
N THR A 182 -3.81 0.71 3.24
CA THR A 182 -3.87 2.17 3.02
C THR A 182 -2.78 2.89 3.82
N PHE A 183 -2.56 2.48 5.07
CA PHE A 183 -1.47 2.98 5.90
C PHE A 183 -0.11 2.75 5.25
N GLU A 184 0.21 1.49 4.93
CA GLU A 184 1.52 1.13 4.39
C GLU A 184 1.75 1.67 2.98
N MET A 185 0.76 1.55 2.11
CA MET A 185 0.83 2.07 0.75
C MET A 185 1.16 3.57 0.73
N SER A 186 0.51 4.34 1.60
CA SER A 186 0.71 5.78 1.63
C SER A 186 1.98 6.19 2.39
N ALA A 187 2.41 5.47 3.43
CA ALA A 187 3.68 5.70 4.09
C ALA A 187 4.86 5.43 3.13
N VAL A 188 4.87 4.28 2.45
CA VAL A 188 5.90 3.95 1.44
C VAL A 188 5.90 4.93 0.27
N PHE A 189 4.72 5.42 -0.15
CA PHE A 189 4.67 6.48 -1.15
C PHE A 189 5.41 7.74 -0.67
N THR A 190 5.20 8.15 0.59
CA THR A 190 5.89 9.33 1.13
C THR A 190 7.40 9.11 1.23
N ASP A 191 7.85 7.89 1.59
CA ASP A 191 9.29 7.55 1.61
C ASP A 191 9.93 7.72 0.25
N GLN A 192 9.30 7.16 -0.78
CA GLN A 192 9.84 7.23 -2.14
C GLN A 192 9.90 8.66 -2.66
N VAL A 193 8.90 9.49 -2.31
CA VAL A 193 8.90 10.92 -2.66
C VAL A 193 9.98 11.66 -1.87
N TYR A 194 10.14 11.38 -0.58
CA TYR A 194 11.17 11.96 0.28
C TYR A 194 12.57 11.62 -0.21
N ALA A 195 12.84 10.34 -0.41
CA ALA A 195 14.13 9.84 -0.88
C ALA A 195 14.38 10.11 -2.38
N ASN A 196 13.35 10.57 -3.12
CA ASN A 196 13.39 10.79 -4.57
C ASN A 196 13.89 9.56 -5.35
N ARG A 197 13.45 8.35 -4.94
CA ARG A 197 13.89 7.09 -5.55
C ARG A 197 12.80 6.02 -5.52
N TYR A 198 12.94 5.00 -6.39
CA TYR A 198 12.13 3.79 -6.38
C TYR A 198 12.76 2.75 -5.45
N ILE A 199 11.95 2.09 -4.60
CA ILE A 199 12.39 1.06 -3.65
C ILE A 199 12.04 -0.31 -4.21
N LYS A 200 13.08 -1.07 -4.61
CA LYS A 200 12.94 -2.32 -5.37
C LYS A 200 12.20 -3.43 -4.61
N ILE A 201 12.52 -3.65 -3.34
CA ILE A 201 12.00 -4.80 -2.58
C ILE A 201 10.47 -4.83 -2.54
N TYR A 202 9.85 -3.67 -2.40
CA TYR A 202 8.40 -3.56 -2.38
C TYR A 202 7.78 -3.85 -3.76
N PHE A 203 8.42 -3.37 -4.82
CA PHE A 203 7.91 -3.58 -6.17
C PHE A 203 8.05 -5.01 -6.67
N ASP A 204 9.05 -5.76 -6.21
CA ASP A 204 9.24 -7.15 -6.61
C ASP A 204 8.00 -7.99 -6.24
N ASP A 205 7.54 -7.94 -5.00
CA ASP A 205 6.36 -8.70 -4.55
C ASP A 205 5.06 -8.20 -5.19
N PHE A 206 4.89 -6.88 -5.28
CA PHE A 206 3.71 -6.32 -5.93
C PHE A 206 3.61 -6.74 -7.40
N GLN A 207 4.72 -6.73 -8.14
CA GLN A 207 4.76 -7.14 -9.54
C GLN A 207 4.72 -8.68 -9.72
N ALA A 208 5.08 -9.44 -8.68
CA ALA A 208 4.94 -10.91 -8.69
C ALA A 208 3.48 -11.36 -8.58
N HIS A 209 2.62 -10.54 -7.99
CA HIS A 209 1.21 -10.87 -7.73
C HIS A 209 0.21 -9.88 -8.35
N PRO A 210 0.25 -9.67 -9.69
CA PRO A 210 -0.69 -8.78 -10.35
C PRO A 210 -2.15 -9.28 -10.29
N ASP A 211 -2.34 -10.56 -10.02
CA ASP A 211 -3.64 -11.23 -9.90
C ASP A 211 -4.32 -10.98 -8.54
N TRP A 212 -3.62 -10.44 -7.56
CA TRP A 212 -4.21 -10.03 -6.29
C TRP A 212 -4.97 -8.71 -6.42
N ALA A 213 -5.94 -8.49 -5.53
CA ALA A 213 -6.64 -7.21 -5.45
C ALA A 213 -5.65 -6.07 -5.18
N LEU A 214 -5.92 -4.89 -5.75
CA LEU A 214 -5.05 -3.72 -5.53
C LEU A 214 -4.95 -3.35 -4.04
N ASP A 215 -5.99 -3.62 -3.28
CA ASP A 215 -6.14 -3.39 -1.84
C ASP A 215 -6.03 -4.70 -1.01
N TYR A 216 -5.36 -5.73 -1.56
CA TYR A 216 -5.16 -6.99 -0.87
C TYR A 216 -4.22 -6.85 0.33
N TYR A 217 -4.68 -7.34 1.47
CA TYR A 217 -3.93 -7.40 2.71
C TYR A 217 -3.70 -8.85 3.12
N ASP A 218 -2.45 -9.24 3.33
CA ASP A 218 -1.99 -10.60 3.59
C ASP A 218 -1.41 -10.83 4.99
N ASP A 219 -1.81 -10.04 5.97
CA ASP A 219 -1.28 -10.10 7.36
C ASP A 219 0.26 -9.95 7.44
N TYR A 220 0.83 -9.13 6.55
CA TYR A 220 2.29 -8.88 6.47
C TYR A 220 3.14 -10.09 6.04
N ASP A 221 2.55 -11.10 5.43
CA ASP A 221 3.28 -12.27 4.93
C ASP A 221 4.22 -11.92 3.76
N THR A 222 3.90 -10.85 3.02
CA THR A 222 4.72 -10.36 1.89
C THR A 222 4.89 -8.84 1.93
N TRP A 223 5.67 -8.31 0.96
CA TRP A 223 5.80 -6.87 0.74
C TRP A 223 4.72 -6.29 -0.20
N TYR A 224 3.67 -7.05 -0.50
CA TYR A 224 2.66 -6.65 -1.49
C TYR A 224 2.01 -5.31 -1.17
N MET A 225 1.52 -5.12 0.07
CA MET A 225 0.87 -3.88 0.46
C MET A 225 1.80 -2.66 0.41
N TYR A 226 3.08 -2.83 0.71
CA TYR A 226 4.10 -1.80 0.57
C TYR A 226 4.31 -1.42 -0.90
N GLY A 227 4.33 -2.43 -1.79
CA GLY A 227 4.48 -2.26 -3.23
C GLY A 227 3.26 -1.64 -3.90
N SER A 228 2.08 -1.69 -3.28
CA SER A 228 0.88 -1.01 -3.76
C SER A 228 1.04 0.52 -3.81
N SER A 229 2.05 1.08 -3.12
CA SER A 229 2.49 2.48 -3.27
C SER A 229 2.75 2.91 -4.71
N MET A 230 3.03 1.95 -5.60
CA MET A 230 3.13 2.18 -7.04
C MET A 230 1.84 2.78 -7.63
N TYR A 231 0.68 2.45 -7.05
CA TYR A 231 -0.59 3.05 -7.45
C TYR A 231 -0.64 4.55 -7.13
N LEU A 232 -0.17 4.97 -5.96
CA LEU A 232 -0.09 6.40 -5.62
C LEU A 232 0.94 7.16 -6.46
N LEU A 233 2.05 6.51 -6.83
CA LEU A 233 3.01 7.09 -7.79
C LEU A 233 2.37 7.30 -9.16
N TYR A 234 1.57 6.33 -9.64
CA TYR A 234 0.78 6.49 -10.86
C TYR A 234 -0.20 7.67 -10.75
N LEU A 235 -0.98 7.75 -9.68
CA LEU A 235 -1.93 8.85 -9.47
C LEU A 235 -1.23 10.21 -9.48
N LYS A 236 -0.12 10.32 -8.74
CA LYS A 236 0.70 11.53 -8.67
C LYS A 236 1.12 12.02 -10.07
N ASP A 237 1.61 11.10 -10.90
CA ASP A 237 2.11 11.43 -12.23
C ASP A 237 0.97 11.72 -13.21
N ARG A 238 -0.10 10.95 -13.12
CA ARG A 238 -1.19 10.95 -14.09
C ARG A 238 -2.20 12.08 -13.89
N PHE A 239 -2.54 12.36 -12.63
CA PHE A 239 -3.63 13.27 -12.29
C PHE A 239 -3.16 14.53 -11.57
N PHE A 240 -2.15 14.43 -10.73
CA PHE A 240 -1.77 15.52 -9.84
C PHE A 240 -0.50 16.27 -10.26
N GLY A 241 -0.05 16.09 -11.51
CA GLY A 241 1.06 16.86 -12.10
C GLY A 241 2.39 16.69 -11.36
N GLY A 242 2.57 15.59 -10.64
CA GLY A 242 3.76 15.31 -9.83
C GLY A 242 3.69 15.83 -8.39
N ASP A 243 2.61 16.51 -7.99
CA ASP A 243 2.42 17.03 -6.64
C ASP A 243 1.97 15.91 -5.68
N ALA A 244 2.75 15.63 -4.64
CA ALA A 244 2.46 14.59 -3.64
C ALA A 244 1.44 15.06 -2.58
N ARG A 245 1.12 16.37 -2.50
CA ARG A 245 0.18 16.91 -1.52
C ARG A 245 -1.27 16.45 -1.72
N PHE A 246 -1.58 15.79 -2.84
CA PHE A 246 -2.88 15.16 -2.99
C PHE A 246 -3.15 14.13 -1.89
N LEU A 247 -2.11 13.48 -1.35
CA LEU A 247 -2.24 12.48 -0.29
C LEU A 247 -2.84 13.09 0.99
N SER A 248 -2.37 14.25 1.42
CA SER A 248 -2.93 14.91 2.61
C SER A 248 -4.41 15.29 2.44
N ARG A 249 -4.82 15.61 1.20
CA ARG A 249 -6.23 15.89 0.90
C ARG A 249 -7.09 14.63 1.00
N ILE A 250 -6.56 13.47 0.62
CA ILE A 250 -7.27 12.18 0.78
C ILE A 250 -7.45 11.91 2.26
N TRP A 251 -6.38 11.89 3.06
CA TRP A 251 -6.44 11.64 4.49
C TRP A 251 -7.37 12.61 5.25
N LEU A 252 -7.41 13.88 4.83
CA LEU A 252 -8.36 14.85 5.37
C LEU A 252 -9.80 14.51 5.03
N ALA A 253 -10.05 13.97 3.85
CA ALA A 253 -11.40 13.68 3.34
C ALA A 253 -11.92 12.29 3.77
N SER A 254 -11.03 11.38 4.20
CA SER A 254 -11.41 10.06 4.73
C SER A 254 -11.83 10.07 6.20
N ARG A 255 -11.68 11.21 6.91
CA ARG A 255 -12.03 11.31 8.32
C ARG A 255 -13.47 10.88 8.60
N ASN A 256 -13.64 9.89 9.46
CA ASN A 256 -14.94 9.40 9.86
C ASN A 256 -15.24 9.62 11.36
N PRO A 257 -16.50 9.45 11.80
CA PRO A 257 -16.87 9.67 13.19
C PRO A 257 -16.16 8.71 14.16
N PRO A 258 -15.91 9.13 15.43
CA PRO A 258 -15.29 8.28 16.44
C PRO A 258 -16.04 6.96 16.61
N GLY A 259 -15.29 5.83 16.62
CA GLY A 259 -15.82 4.49 16.76
C GLY A 259 -16.31 3.84 15.46
N ALA A 260 -16.19 4.50 14.33
CA ALA A 260 -16.58 3.96 13.02
C ALA A 260 -15.87 2.64 12.68
N GLY A 261 -14.58 2.52 12.99
CA GLY A 261 -13.80 1.32 12.72
C GLY A 261 -14.19 0.06 13.51
N GLN A 262 -15.10 0.18 14.46
CA GLN A 262 -15.66 -1.00 15.16
C GLN A 262 -16.70 -1.75 14.33
N ASP A 263 -17.26 -1.09 13.32
CA ASP A 263 -18.22 -1.65 12.37
C ASP A 263 -17.77 -1.21 10.94
N PRO A 264 -17.32 -2.14 10.10
CA PRO A 264 -16.84 -1.80 8.75
C PRO A 264 -17.89 -1.07 7.89
N THR A 265 -19.17 -1.19 8.22
CA THR A 265 -20.24 -0.44 7.54
C THR A 265 -20.34 1.03 7.99
N LEU A 266 -19.60 1.41 9.01
CA LEU A 266 -19.55 2.78 9.55
C LEU A 266 -18.21 3.47 9.26
N ASN A 267 -17.22 2.77 8.73
CA ASN A 267 -15.93 3.35 8.32
C ASN A 267 -16.07 4.08 6.98
N GLU A 268 -16.91 5.11 6.98
CA GLU A 268 -17.24 5.90 5.80
C GLU A 268 -17.25 7.41 6.14
N PRO A 269 -16.61 8.25 5.30
CA PRO A 269 -15.92 7.91 4.05
C PRO A 269 -14.55 7.29 4.29
N ASP A 270 -14.20 6.21 3.56
CA ASP A 270 -12.88 5.63 3.57
C ASP A 270 -11.90 6.34 2.60
N PHE A 271 -10.67 5.84 2.53
CA PHE A 271 -9.64 6.34 1.62
C PHE A 271 -10.07 6.28 0.15
N THR A 272 -10.81 5.26 -0.26
CA THR A 272 -11.25 5.10 -1.65
C THR A 272 -12.38 6.06 -2.00
N ASP A 273 -13.27 6.36 -1.08
CA ASP A 273 -14.31 7.38 -1.24
C ASP A 273 -13.71 8.78 -1.35
N ALA A 274 -12.75 9.09 -0.46
CA ALA A 274 -12.01 10.34 -0.50
C ALA A 274 -11.28 10.50 -1.84
N LEU A 275 -10.65 9.42 -2.32
CA LEU A 275 -9.98 9.40 -3.62
C LEU A 275 -10.98 9.57 -4.77
N ASP A 276 -12.14 8.92 -4.74
CA ASP A 276 -13.20 9.08 -5.73
C ASP A 276 -13.67 10.55 -5.82
N GLY A 277 -13.87 11.20 -4.67
CA GLY A 277 -14.21 12.61 -4.61
C GLY A 277 -13.17 13.50 -5.31
N MET A 278 -11.90 13.21 -5.13
CA MET A 278 -10.81 13.95 -5.78
C MET A 278 -10.71 13.64 -7.28
N LEU A 279 -10.84 12.37 -7.67
CA LEU A 279 -10.75 11.95 -9.07
C LEU A 279 -11.93 12.47 -9.91
N ALA A 280 -13.06 12.79 -9.28
CA ALA A 280 -14.21 13.42 -9.95
C ALA A 280 -13.85 14.79 -10.57
N GLU A 281 -12.86 15.52 -10.00
CA GLU A 281 -12.31 16.76 -10.58
C GLU A 281 -11.71 16.51 -11.99
N PHE A 282 -11.26 15.28 -12.26
CA PHE A 282 -10.68 14.83 -13.53
C PHE A 282 -11.67 13.98 -14.36
N GLN A 283 -12.94 13.94 -14.02
CA GLN A 283 -13.97 13.10 -14.65
C GLN A 283 -13.59 11.61 -14.59
N SER A 284 -12.96 11.18 -13.50
CA SER A 284 -12.51 9.82 -13.25
C SER A 284 -13.03 9.31 -11.89
N SER A 285 -12.72 8.07 -11.54
CA SER A 285 -13.02 7.44 -10.26
C SER A 285 -11.95 6.40 -9.92
N TYR A 286 -11.90 5.93 -8.66
CA TYR A 286 -11.03 4.85 -8.25
C TYR A 286 -11.12 3.66 -9.20
N LEU A 287 -12.32 3.14 -9.41
CA LEU A 287 -12.54 2.00 -10.29
C LEU A 287 -12.19 2.26 -11.76
N ALA A 288 -12.32 3.50 -12.24
CA ALA A 288 -11.93 3.87 -13.60
C ALA A 288 -10.40 3.91 -13.76
N THR A 289 -9.66 4.21 -12.69
CA THR A 289 -8.20 4.27 -12.72
C THR A 289 -7.54 2.89 -12.70
N VAL A 290 -8.16 1.85 -12.14
CA VAL A 290 -7.57 0.52 -11.98
C VAL A 290 -7.12 -0.11 -13.30
N PRO A 291 -7.91 -0.12 -14.40
CA PRO A 291 -7.44 -0.63 -15.67
C PRO A 291 -6.31 0.21 -16.29
N GLU A 292 -6.33 1.54 -16.11
CA GLU A 292 -5.26 2.40 -16.59
C GLU A 292 -3.98 2.14 -15.80
N PHE A 293 -4.06 1.99 -14.48
CA PHE A 293 -2.93 1.59 -13.65
C PHE A 293 -2.39 0.21 -14.02
N SER A 294 -3.25 -0.75 -14.33
CA SER A 294 -2.82 -2.07 -14.81
C SER A 294 -1.98 -1.95 -16.11
N ARG A 295 -2.30 -1.00 -17.00
CA ARG A 295 -1.43 -0.71 -18.15
C ARG A 295 -0.10 -0.08 -17.72
N TRP A 296 -0.11 0.84 -16.74
CA TRP A 296 1.12 1.45 -16.22
C TRP A 296 2.05 0.42 -15.61
N ARG A 297 1.51 -0.57 -14.87
CA ARG A 297 2.30 -1.70 -14.33
C ARG A 297 3.06 -2.47 -15.41
N TRP A 298 2.52 -2.56 -16.64
CA TRP A 298 3.22 -3.15 -17.76
C TRP A 298 4.53 -2.43 -18.10
N TYR A 299 4.58 -1.11 -17.91
CA TYR A 299 5.75 -0.29 -18.20
C TYR A 299 6.79 -0.28 -17.08
N THR A 300 7.05 -1.47 -16.51
CA THR A 300 8.14 -1.76 -15.57
C THR A 300 9.01 -2.89 -16.12
N GLY A 301 10.07 -3.26 -15.43
CA GLY A 301 10.98 -4.31 -15.88
C GLY A 301 11.57 -3.99 -17.26
N ASP A 302 11.45 -4.95 -18.17
CA ASP A 302 11.99 -4.83 -19.55
C ASP A 302 11.21 -3.83 -20.44
N HIS A 303 10.08 -3.30 -19.94
CA HIS A 303 9.18 -2.40 -20.67
C HIS A 303 9.23 -0.95 -20.17
N VAL A 304 10.17 -0.62 -19.28
CA VAL A 304 10.34 0.76 -18.78
C VAL A 304 10.51 1.72 -19.97
N ASP A 305 9.74 2.80 -19.95
CA ASP A 305 9.77 3.84 -20.95
C ASP A 305 9.94 5.24 -20.34
N GLU A 306 9.93 6.27 -21.18
CA GLU A 306 10.08 7.66 -20.76
C GLU A 306 8.73 8.35 -20.43
N ARG A 307 7.61 7.64 -20.47
CA ARG A 307 6.26 8.21 -20.29
C ARG A 307 5.60 7.83 -18.99
N HIS A 308 5.94 6.67 -18.42
CA HIS A 308 5.34 6.11 -17.21
C HIS A 308 6.33 6.14 -16.04
N PHE A 309 5.87 6.45 -14.85
CA PHE A 309 6.70 6.51 -13.61
C PHE A 309 7.98 7.36 -13.78
N ARG A 310 7.83 8.62 -14.25
CA ARG A 310 8.98 9.45 -14.69
C ARG A 310 9.65 10.27 -13.60
N HIS A 311 9.08 10.36 -12.41
CA HIS A 311 9.46 11.40 -11.46
C HIS A 311 10.78 11.15 -10.74
N PHE A 312 11.17 9.91 -10.56
CA PHE A 312 12.41 9.61 -9.86
C PHE A 312 13.49 9.19 -10.82
N LYS A 313 14.57 9.98 -10.87
CA LYS A 313 15.77 9.62 -11.64
C LYS A 313 16.58 8.58 -10.92
N ASP A 314 16.65 8.69 -9.58
CA ASP A 314 17.33 7.74 -8.74
C ASP A 314 16.48 6.49 -8.55
N GLY A 315 17.14 5.32 -8.53
CA GLY A 315 16.43 4.05 -8.45
C GLY A 315 15.68 3.61 -9.73
N LEU A 316 15.87 4.29 -10.88
CA LEU A 316 15.26 3.84 -12.15
C LEU A 316 15.66 2.40 -12.50
N ASP A 317 16.88 1.98 -12.14
CA ASP A 317 17.32 0.59 -12.31
C ASP A 317 16.54 -0.38 -11.41
N ASN A 318 16.02 0.07 -10.27
CA ASN A 318 15.12 -0.71 -9.43
C ASN A 318 13.79 -0.96 -10.14
N LEU A 319 13.21 0.08 -10.77
CA LEU A 319 12.00 -0.07 -11.57
C LEU A 319 12.20 -1.01 -12.77
N LYS A 320 13.36 -0.97 -13.44
CA LYS A 320 13.74 -1.90 -14.53
C LYS A 320 13.89 -3.35 -14.05
N GLN A 321 14.20 -3.58 -12.79
CA GLN A 321 14.33 -4.92 -12.21
C GLN A 321 13.01 -5.48 -11.70
N ALA A 322 12.02 -4.65 -11.43
CA ALA A 322 10.69 -5.04 -10.95
C ALA A 322 9.90 -5.77 -12.07
N LYS A 323 10.04 -7.09 -12.13
CA LYS A 323 9.49 -7.91 -13.22
C LYS A 323 8.05 -8.29 -12.95
N LEU A 324 7.18 -7.87 -13.85
CA LEU A 324 5.76 -8.21 -13.84
C LEU A 324 5.55 -9.70 -14.13
N ALA A 325 4.77 -10.39 -13.29
CA ALA A 325 4.40 -11.78 -13.52
C ALA A 325 3.42 -11.91 -14.69
N ILE A 326 3.71 -12.84 -15.58
CA ILE A 326 2.91 -13.13 -16.78
C ILE A 326 2.12 -14.43 -16.56
N ALA A 327 0.79 -14.32 -16.57
CA ALA A 327 -0.11 -15.44 -16.31
C ALA A 327 -0.06 -16.53 -17.41
N ALA A 328 0.17 -16.12 -18.66
CA ALA A 328 0.34 -17.05 -19.79
C ALA A 328 1.19 -16.46 -20.92
N ARG A 329 1.92 -17.32 -21.60
CA ARG A 329 2.62 -17.02 -22.87
C ARG A 329 2.15 -17.99 -23.94
N GLN A 330 1.64 -17.48 -25.05
CA GLN A 330 1.00 -18.29 -26.06
C GLN A 330 1.28 -17.79 -27.48
N GLU A 331 1.41 -18.72 -28.42
CA GLU A 331 1.38 -18.39 -29.84
C GLU A 331 -0.06 -18.05 -30.26
N ALA A 332 -0.22 -16.92 -30.96
CA ALA A 332 -1.52 -16.43 -31.39
C ALA A 332 -1.96 -17.11 -32.69
N LYS A 333 -2.77 -18.16 -32.58
CA LYS A 333 -3.32 -18.93 -33.71
C LYS A 333 -4.84 -19.06 -33.57
N PRO A 334 -5.58 -19.17 -34.69
CA PRO A 334 -7.00 -19.53 -34.64
C PRO A 334 -7.22 -20.84 -33.90
N GLY A 335 -8.25 -20.91 -33.06
CA GLY A 335 -8.58 -22.08 -32.24
C GLY A 335 -7.80 -22.17 -30.93
N THR A 336 -6.87 -21.26 -30.64
CA THR A 336 -6.18 -21.21 -29.35
C THR A 336 -7.15 -20.83 -28.23
N VAL A 337 -7.16 -21.59 -27.14
CA VAL A 337 -7.87 -21.28 -25.90
C VAL A 337 -6.86 -21.09 -24.79
N ILE A 338 -6.88 -19.94 -24.15
CA ILE A 338 -6.00 -19.58 -23.03
C ILE A 338 -6.86 -19.54 -21.79
N SER A 339 -6.70 -20.53 -20.91
CA SER A 339 -7.49 -20.66 -19.68
C SER A 339 -6.70 -20.22 -18.47
N ILE A 340 -7.24 -19.28 -17.72
CA ILE A 340 -6.68 -18.76 -16.47
C ILE A 340 -7.59 -19.21 -15.34
N GLN A 341 -7.11 -20.15 -14.50
CA GLN A 341 -7.87 -20.82 -13.46
C GLN A 341 -7.27 -20.60 -12.07
N GLU A 342 -6.12 -21.20 -11.78
CA GLU A 342 -5.52 -21.21 -10.44
C GLU A 342 -5.08 -19.80 -10.00
N ASN A 343 -4.41 -19.06 -10.90
CA ASN A 343 -3.99 -17.68 -10.69
C ASN A 343 -4.94 -16.70 -11.38
N ALA A 344 -6.23 -17.01 -11.35
CA ALA A 344 -7.24 -16.08 -11.83
C ALA A 344 -7.25 -14.82 -10.97
N PRO A 345 -7.49 -13.64 -11.57
CA PRO A 345 -7.45 -12.39 -10.81
C PRO A 345 -8.58 -12.33 -9.78
N MET A 346 -8.27 -11.75 -8.63
CA MET A 346 -9.25 -11.28 -7.66
C MET A 346 -10.00 -10.04 -8.18
N MET A 347 -10.99 -9.56 -7.46
CA MET A 347 -11.56 -8.23 -7.69
C MET A 347 -10.44 -7.19 -7.65
N LEU A 348 -10.41 -6.25 -8.59
CA LEU A 348 -9.31 -5.29 -8.83
C LEU A 348 -7.95 -5.90 -9.22
N GLY A 349 -7.84 -7.23 -9.28
CA GLY A 349 -6.65 -7.94 -9.76
C GLY A 349 -6.60 -8.01 -11.28
N THR A 350 -5.43 -8.38 -11.81
CA THR A 350 -5.13 -8.32 -13.24
C THR A 350 -4.30 -9.51 -13.71
N SER A 351 -4.65 -10.09 -14.85
CA SER A 351 -3.82 -11.10 -15.54
C SER A 351 -3.17 -10.51 -16.78
N TYR A 352 -1.88 -10.77 -16.98
CA TYR A 352 -1.12 -10.38 -18.18
C TYR A 352 -0.83 -11.62 -19.03
N ILE A 353 -1.18 -11.55 -20.32
CA ILE A 353 -1.10 -12.66 -21.26
C ILE A 353 -0.32 -12.22 -22.48
N GLU A 354 0.88 -12.75 -22.65
CA GLU A 354 1.73 -12.46 -23.82
C GLU A 354 1.37 -13.35 -25.01
N LEU A 355 1.10 -12.71 -26.13
CA LEU A 355 0.83 -13.34 -27.43
C LEU A 355 1.98 -13.08 -28.41
N THR A 356 2.42 -14.11 -29.09
CA THR A 356 3.46 -14.03 -30.13
C THR A 356 2.98 -14.64 -31.44
N GLY A 357 3.58 -14.27 -32.58
CA GLY A 357 3.28 -14.87 -33.87
C GLY A 357 1.90 -14.54 -34.43
N GLY A 358 1.31 -13.41 -34.01
CA GLY A 358 -0.04 -13.05 -34.42
C GLY A 358 -0.16 -12.79 -35.92
N ALA A 359 -1.00 -13.57 -36.60
CA ALA A 359 -1.34 -13.36 -38.00
C ALA A 359 -2.41 -12.25 -38.15
N PRO A 360 -2.48 -11.54 -39.29
CA PRO A 360 -3.62 -10.69 -39.61
C PRO A 360 -4.93 -11.51 -39.62
N GLY A 361 -6.01 -10.92 -39.15
CA GLY A 361 -7.33 -11.55 -39.19
C GLY A 361 -7.66 -12.41 -37.97
N LEU A 362 -6.96 -12.24 -36.84
CA LEU A 362 -7.36 -12.85 -35.58
C LEU A 362 -8.40 -11.98 -34.84
N SER A 363 -9.31 -12.67 -34.16
CA SER A 363 -10.24 -12.08 -33.19
C SER A 363 -10.05 -12.73 -31.83
N VAL A 364 -10.33 -12.01 -30.76
CA VAL A 364 -10.34 -12.49 -29.40
C VAL A 364 -11.73 -12.38 -28.79
N ALA A 365 -12.17 -13.43 -28.09
CA ALA A 365 -13.36 -13.44 -27.25
C ALA A 365 -12.98 -13.80 -25.82
N LEU A 366 -13.74 -13.30 -24.86
CA LEU A 366 -13.61 -13.67 -23.44
C LEU A 366 -14.79 -14.55 -23.05
N LEU A 367 -14.47 -15.69 -22.43
CA LEU A 367 -15.42 -16.61 -21.83
C LEU A 367 -15.19 -16.67 -20.32
N ALA A 368 -16.20 -16.42 -19.54
CA ALA A 368 -16.16 -16.50 -18.09
C ALA A 368 -17.51 -16.99 -17.56
N PRO A 369 -17.56 -17.65 -16.39
CA PRO A 369 -18.82 -17.94 -15.72
C PRO A 369 -19.65 -16.67 -15.55
N ALA A 370 -20.96 -16.77 -15.69
CA ALA A 370 -21.85 -15.63 -15.48
C ALA A 370 -21.83 -15.22 -14.00
N ASP A 371 -21.52 -13.97 -13.73
CA ASP A 371 -21.57 -13.37 -12.39
C ASP A 371 -21.92 -11.89 -12.53
N ALA A 372 -23.04 -11.50 -11.95
CA ALA A 372 -23.55 -10.14 -12.05
C ALA A 372 -22.73 -9.14 -11.19
N ARG A 373 -21.92 -9.61 -10.26
CA ARG A 373 -21.13 -8.76 -9.35
C ARG A 373 -19.91 -8.15 -10.03
N ARG A 374 -19.48 -8.71 -11.17
CA ARG A 374 -18.22 -8.34 -11.81
C ARG A 374 -18.33 -8.15 -13.32
N ARG A 375 -17.37 -7.43 -13.84
CA ARG A 375 -17.07 -7.31 -15.27
C ARG A 375 -15.58 -7.42 -15.53
N PHE A 376 -15.20 -7.85 -16.73
CA PHE A 376 -13.82 -7.87 -17.16
C PHE A 376 -13.57 -6.67 -18.08
N VAL A 377 -12.43 -6.00 -17.86
CA VAL A 377 -11.88 -5.02 -18.77
C VAL A 377 -10.67 -5.64 -19.46
N VAL A 378 -10.69 -5.73 -20.77
CA VAL A 378 -9.60 -6.31 -21.56
C VAL A 378 -8.92 -5.18 -22.35
N GLN A 379 -7.60 -5.11 -22.22
CA GLN A 379 -6.78 -4.11 -22.90
C GLN A 379 -5.66 -4.81 -23.64
N ALA A 380 -5.17 -4.20 -24.71
CA ALA A 380 -4.08 -4.75 -25.50
C ALA A 380 -2.92 -3.74 -25.61
N VAL A 381 -1.72 -4.16 -25.19
CA VAL A 381 -0.46 -3.39 -25.19
C VAL A 381 0.64 -4.20 -25.89
N PRO A 382 1.73 -3.61 -26.40
CA PRO A 382 1.91 -2.16 -26.60
C PRO A 382 0.87 -1.59 -27.54
N GLY A 383 0.73 -0.26 -27.55
CA GLY A 383 -0.13 0.44 -28.49
C GLY A 383 0.26 0.18 -29.95
N LEU A 384 -0.68 0.34 -30.88
CA LEU A 384 -0.42 0.21 -32.32
C LEU A 384 0.34 1.41 -32.89
N THR A 385 0.36 2.52 -32.18
CA THR A 385 1.14 3.72 -32.51
C THR A 385 2.14 4.02 -31.42
N PRO A 386 3.29 4.67 -31.73
CA PRO A 386 4.30 5.01 -30.73
C PRO A 386 3.78 5.81 -29.53
N ASP A 387 2.72 6.60 -29.76
CA ASP A 387 2.13 7.47 -28.73
C ASP A 387 0.94 6.82 -28.01
N SER A 388 0.60 5.57 -28.32
CA SER A 388 -0.54 4.86 -27.76
C SER A 388 -0.10 3.93 -26.63
N ASP A 389 -0.72 4.06 -25.44
CA ASP A 389 -0.51 3.15 -24.31
C ASP A 389 -1.20 1.79 -24.50
N GLY A 390 -1.95 1.63 -25.58
CA GLY A 390 -2.75 0.44 -25.87
C GLY A 390 -4.18 0.79 -26.27
N GLU A 391 -4.99 -0.26 -26.42
CA GLU A 391 -6.40 -0.15 -26.76
C GLU A 391 -7.25 -0.97 -25.80
N THR A 392 -8.46 -0.50 -25.47
CA THR A 392 -9.42 -1.27 -24.71
C THR A 392 -10.31 -2.03 -25.68
N LEU A 393 -10.48 -3.34 -25.44
CA LEU A 393 -11.30 -4.24 -26.26
C LEU A 393 -12.65 -4.47 -25.54
N ASP A 394 -13.73 -3.93 -26.09
CA ASP A 394 -15.07 -4.26 -25.61
C ASP A 394 -15.48 -5.66 -26.07
N LEU A 395 -15.26 -6.65 -25.23
CA LEU A 395 -15.61 -8.06 -25.48
C LEU A 395 -17.00 -8.43 -24.96
N SER A 396 -17.77 -7.50 -24.42
CA SER A 396 -19.13 -7.77 -23.88
C SER A 396 -20.13 -8.19 -24.95
N ALA A 397 -19.95 -7.67 -26.17
CA ALA A 397 -20.79 -7.98 -27.32
C ALA A 397 -20.23 -9.12 -28.21
N GLY A 398 -19.21 -9.86 -27.75
CA GLY A 398 -18.60 -10.96 -28.47
C GLY A 398 -17.16 -10.68 -28.93
N ALA A 399 -16.66 -11.51 -29.85
CA ALA A 399 -15.27 -11.42 -30.33
C ALA A 399 -14.97 -10.08 -31.00
N LYS A 400 -13.77 -9.57 -30.75
CA LYS A 400 -13.24 -8.35 -31.39
C LYS A 400 -11.94 -8.65 -32.14
N PRO A 401 -11.71 -7.97 -33.29
CA PRO A 401 -10.45 -8.09 -34.00
C PRO A 401 -9.26 -7.72 -33.11
N LEU A 402 -8.24 -8.56 -33.13
CA LEU A 402 -6.97 -8.36 -32.43
C LEU A 402 -5.89 -8.02 -33.45
N ARG A 403 -5.42 -6.78 -33.44
CA ARG A 403 -4.38 -6.31 -34.34
C ARG A 403 -3.02 -6.47 -33.69
N PHE A 404 -2.04 -6.92 -34.45
CA PHE A 404 -0.66 -7.07 -34.00
C PHE A 404 0.24 -5.98 -34.59
N PRO A 405 1.21 -5.45 -33.80
CA PRO A 405 2.31 -4.64 -34.31
C PRO A 405 3.21 -5.43 -35.27
N ALA A 406 4.16 -4.73 -35.88
CA ALA A 406 5.08 -5.34 -36.86
C ALA A 406 5.97 -6.45 -36.29
N ASP A 407 6.26 -6.41 -34.98
CA ASP A 407 7.03 -7.43 -34.26
C ASP A 407 6.20 -8.67 -33.91
N GLN A 408 4.92 -8.67 -34.27
CA GLN A 408 3.96 -9.75 -34.02
C GLN A 408 3.80 -10.15 -32.53
N ARG A 409 4.03 -9.19 -31.63
CA ARG A 409 3.84 -9.39 -30.18
C ARG A 409 2.71 -8.52 -29.67
N ARG A 410 1.93 -9.04 -28.75
CA ARG A 410 0.85 -8.33 -28.08
C ARG A 410 0.65 -8.86 -26.69
N THR A 411 0.45 -7.99 -25.72
CA THR A 411 0.04 -8.43 -24.38
C THR A 411 -1.40 -8.02 -24.15
N LEU A 412 -2.21 -8.98 -23.73
CA LEU A 412 -3.56 -8.73 -23.25
C LEU A 412 -3.53 -8.60 -21.74
N ILE A 413 -4.15 -7.53 -21.25
CA ILE A 413 -4.30 -7.20 -19.84
C ILE A 413 -5.77 -7.40 -19.50
N VAL A 414 -6.08 -8.32 -18.59
CA VAL A 414 -7.45 -8.65 -18.20
C VAL A 414 -7.63 -8.29 -16.74
N THR A 415 -8.36 -7.20 -16.47
CA THR A 415 -8.64 -6.68 -15.14
C THR A 415 -10.07 -7.01 -14.73
N VAL A 416 -10.28 -7.43 -13.48
CA VAL A 416 -11.62 -7.67 -12.92
C VAL A 416 -12.06 -6.43 -12.16
N LEU A 417 -13.26 -5.96 -12.45
CA LEU A 417 -13.87 -4.83 -11.76
C LEU A 417 -15.26 -5.20 -11.25
N PRO A 418 -15.72 -4.61 -10.14
CA PRO A 418 -17.10 -4.74 -9.70
C PRO A 418 -18.06 -4.06 -10.69
N THR A 419 -19.32 -4.47 -10.69
CA THR A 419 -20.40 -3.84 -11.45
C THR A 419 -21.20 -2.83 -10.65
N GLY A 420 -21.10 -2.88 -9.32
CA GLY A 420 -21.72 -1.98 -8.35
C GLY A 420 -20.69 -1.15 -7.60
N PRO A 421 -21.12 -0.45 -6.55
CA PRO A 421 -20.23 0.20 -5.60
C PRO A 421 -19.20 -0.81 -5.07
N TYR A 422 -18.02 -0.33 -4.80
CA TYR A 422 -16.93 -1.10 -4.22
C TYR A 422 -16.59 -0.49 -2.86
N ASP A 423 -16.47 -1.34 -1.87
CA ASP A 423 -16.12 -1.01 -0.52
C ASP A 423 -14.96 -1.93 -0.11
N PRO A 424 -13.75 -1.38 0.13
CA PRO A 424 -12.58 -2.18 0.48
C PRO A 424 -12.70 -2.87 1.85
N ASP A 425 -13.56 -2.39 2.74
CA ASP A 425 -13.83 -3.01 4.04
C ASP A 425 -14.57 -4.35 3.91
N LEU A 426 -15.33 -4.50 2.83
CA LEU A 426 -16.05 -5.73 2.48
C LEU A 426 -15.21 -6.67 1.60
N ARG A 427 -13.98 -6.91 1.97
CA ARG A 427 -12.95 -7.64 1.23
C ARG A 427 -13.45 -8.90 0.53
N ASP A 428 -13.18 -9.01 -0.77
CA ASP A 428 -13.45 -10.18 -1.59
C ASP A 428 -12.14 -10.78 -2.11
N SER A 429 -11.70 -11.87 -1.49
CA SER A 429 -10.54 -12.67 -1.94
C SER A 429 -10.91 -13.74 -2.97
N GLU A 430 -12.15 -13.74 -3.48
CA GLU A 430 -12.59 -14.68 -4.51
C GLU A 430 -11.81 -14.46 -5.81
N ARG A 431 -11.42 -15.55 -6.45
CA ARG A 431 -10.75 -15.51 -7.75
C ARG A 431 -11.75 -15.71 -8.87
N TYR A 432 -11.56 -14.97 -9.94
CA TYR A 432 -12.49 -14.91 -11.07
C TYR A 432 -11.88 -15.54 -12.33
N PRO A 433 -12.03 -16.87 -12.53
CA PRO A 433 -11.48 -17.57 -13.67
C PRO A 433 -12.12 -17.14 -14.98
N PHE A 434 -11.33 -17.18 -16.05
CA PHE A 434 -11.76 -16.87 -17.40
C PHE A 434 -10.96 -17.63 -18.45
N SER A 435 -11.42 -17.60 -19.70
CA SER A 435 -10.66 -18.04 -20.86
C SER A 435 -10.72 -17.01 -21.97
N LEU A 436 -9.62 -16.85 -22.69
CA LEU A 436 -9.59 -16.12 -23.95
C LEU A 436 -9.59 -17.12 -25.10
N VAL A 437 -10.42 -16.89 -26.10
CA VAL A 437 -10.51 -17.72 -27.31
C VAL A 437 -10.09 -16.89 -28.51
N LEU A 438 -9.05 -17.37 -29.22
CA LEU A 438 -8.59 -16.78 -30.48
C LEU A 438 -9.25 -17.49 -31.65
N SER A 439 -9.84 -16.75 -32.57
CA SER A 439 -10.48 -17.27 -33.78
C SER A 439 -10.13 -16.44 -34.99
N ASP A 440 -10.39 -16.97 -36.19
CA ASP A 440 -10.37 -16.13 -37.40
C ASP A 440 -11.38 -15.00 -37.28
N THR A 441 -11.02 -13.83 -37.81
CA THR A 441 -11.99 -12.73 -37.94
C THR A 441 -13.06 -13.15 -38.95
N PRO A 442 -14.35 -13.05 -38.60
CA PRO A 442 -15.46 -13.40 -39.47
C PRO A 442 -15.44 -12.67 -40.80
#